data_e2c92a955ef716990e7a233eb4a65fd6
#
_entry.id   e2c92a955ef716990e7a233eb4a65fd6
#
_cell.length_a   1.000
_cell.length_b   1.000
_cell.length_c   1.000
_cell.angle_alpha   90.00
_cell.angle_beta   90.00
_cell.angle_gamma   90.00
#
_symmetry.space_group_name_H-M   'P 1'
#
loop_
_entity.id
_entity.type
_entity.pdbx_description
1 polymer ?
#
loop_
_entity_poly.entity_id
_entity_poly.type
_entity_poly.pdbx_seq_one_letter_code
_entity_poly.pdbx_strand_id
1 'polypeptide(L)'
;MGTLALNAGANILVAKRDQLSMDAVKRYFKYRSLERSDSGQAESFDYSPSATDVFASVGNDLLVASSGGVRLYSGGGVRYIEEDMVLEQPAVHVCADTAAVWSVGGNAVWLYRDRARFGELTNLDGAILSVRLNSAGWLAVTTRTTGYKAVISVYDSELNLRMAFRLSAAFTTDAVVTEDCKSLAVVSIGQTDASFESSLSLYDISARQESGVDYDLTPTQSFVLGNNVIVDLNSTGPIWCVGDSGLSVLQGSTVESWSYQDQHLKNYAFSQEFATVLVGKFRAGTQAELYTIDSAGTPSVGRVINEQVLSLSASGKYVAVLTADRLDIYTRNLDRYATLEGTNGAQKVLMRSDGTALLIDGETAHMYVPS
;
A
#
# COMPACT_ATOMS: atom_id res chain seq x y z
N MET A 1 48.12 19.04 13.74
CA MET A 1 46.86 19.74 13.44
C MET A 1 46.10 19.21 12.21
N GLY A 2 46.75 18.58 11.22
CA GLY A 2 46.09 18.09 9.99
C GLY A 2 45.17 16.85 10.15
N THR A 3 45.49 15.96 11.09
CA THR A 3 44.71 14.72 11.31
C THR A 3 43.37 14.92 12.03
N LEU A 4 43.25 15.93 12.87
CA LEU A 4 41.99 16.27 13.53
C LEU A 4 40.99 16.92 12.57
N ALA A 5 41.46 17.72 11.61
CA ALA A 5 40.61 18.34 10.60
C ALA A 5 40.07 17.32 9.58
N LEU A 6 40.88 16.31 9.23
CA LEU A 6 40.48 15.21 8.34
C LEU A 6 39.44 14.30 9.01
N ASN A 7 39.58 13.99 10.30
CA ASN A 7 38.63 13.19 11.05
C ASN A 7 37.28 13.94 11.27
N ALA A 8 37.31 15.25 11.51
CA ALA A 8 36.11 16.06 11.61
C ALA A 8 35.38 16.16 10.28
N GLY A 9 36.12 16.32 9.18
CA GLY A 9 35.56 16.31 7.81
C GLY A 9 34.96 14.97 7.41
N ALA A 10 35.60 13.86 7.76
CA ALA A 10 35.11 12.51 7.51
C ALA A 10 33.84 12.19 8.33
N ASN A 11 33.79 12.61 9.60
CA ASN A 11 32.60 12.44 10.44
C ASN A 11 31.42 13.32 9.97
N ILE A 12 31.67 14.51 9.47
CA ILE A 12 30.63 15.38 8.87
C ILE A 12 30.14 14.78 7.55
N LEU A 13 31.03 14.20 6.73
CA LEU A 13 30.65 13.50 5.49
C LEU A 13 29.87 12.22 5.77
N VAL A 14 30.19 11.46 6.82
CA VAL A 14 29.43 10.26 7.22
C VAL A 14 28.07 10.65 7.81
N ALA A 15 28.01 11.69 8.63
CA ALA A 15 26.74 12.20 9.21
C ALA A 15 25.81 12.83 8.14
N LYS A 16 26.38 13.36 7.04
CA LYS A 16 25.63 13.92 5.91
C LYS A 16 25.48 12.97 4.71
N ARG A 17 25.92 11.73 4.84
CA ARG A 17 25.93 10.76 3.74
C ARG A 17 24.54 10.56 3.13
N ASP A 18 23.49 10.58 3.95
CA ASP A 18 22.11 10.43 3.47
C ASP A 18 21.55 11.73 2.88
N GLN A 19 22.06 12.89 3.30
CA GLN A 19 21.74 14.19 2.69
C GLN A 19 22.42 14.39 1.33
N LEU A 20 23.54 13.68 1.08
CA LEU A 20 24.24 13.65 -0.22
C LEU A 20 23.83 12.45 -1.07
N SER A 21 22.74 11.76 -0.72
CA SER A 21 22.22 10.64 -1.52
C SER A 21 21.79 11.13 -2.90
N MET A 22 21.82 10.25 -3.90
CA MET A 22 21.33 10.57 -5.26
C MET A 22 19.87 11.07 -5.25
N ASP A 23 19.08 10.62 -4.27
CA ASP A 23 17.70 11.07 -4.09
C ASP A 23 17.64 12.52 -3.62
N ALA A 24 18.52 12.94 -2.70
CA ALA A 24 18.63 14.33 -2.27
C ALA A 24 19.04 15.25 -3.44
N VAL A 25 19.99 14.80 -4.26
CA VAL A 25 20.42 15.55 -5.47
C VAL A 25 19.30 15.66 -6.48
N LYS A 26 18.63 14.54 -6.80
CA LYS A 26 17.47 14.52 -7.71
C LYS A 26 16.34 15.41 -7.19
N ARG A 27 16.03 15.32 -5.88
CA ARG A 27 15.02 16.13 -5.20
C ARG A 27 15.37 17.62 -5.29
N TYR A 28 16.62 18.00 -5.02
CA TYR A 28 17.07 19.38 -5.13
C TYR A 28 16.83 19.95 -6.53
N PHE A 29 17.24 19.25 -7.61
CA PHE A 29 17.01 19.71 -8.98
C PHE A 29 15.52 19.72 -9.35
N LYS A 30 14.74 18.76 -8.89
CA LYS A 30 13.31 18.64 -9.18
C LYS A 30 12.49 19.75 -8.53
N TYR A 31 12.82 20.12 -7.29
CA TYR A 31 12.02 21.05 -6.49
C TYR A 31 12.70 22.39 -6.20
N ARG A 32 13.83 22.69 -6.81
CA ARG A 32 14.57 23.95 -6.59
C ARG A 32 13.80 25.22 -6.93
N SER A 33 12.81 25.14 -7.81
CA SER A 33 11.97 26.26 -8.25
C SER A 33 10.68 26.40 -7.44
N LEU A 34 10.39 25.43 -6.52
CA LEU A 34 9.23 25.55 -5.65
C LEU A 34 9.53 26.53 -4.52
N GLU A 35 8.62 27.45 -4.33
CA GLU A 35 8.60 28.26 -3.11
C GLU A 35 8.24 27.36 -1.93
N ARG A 36 9.08 27.36 -0.91
CA ARG A 36 8.91 26.58 0.30
C ARG A 36 9.34 27.38 1.51
N SER A 37 8.69 27.09 2.66
CA SER A 37 9.09 27.66 3.93
C SER A 37 10.45 27.12 4.39
N ASP A 38 11.05 27.74 5.38
CA ASP A 38 12.29 27.27 6.00
C ASP A 38 12.15 25.85 6.59
N SER A 39 10.93 25.45 6.96
CA SER A 39 10.61 24.09 7.43
C SER A 39 10.44 23.06 6.32
N GLY A 40 10.47 23.46 5.03
CA GLY A 40 10.33 22.58 3.88
C GLY A 40 8.90 22.39 3.38
N GLN A 41 7.91 23.07 3.93
CA GLN A 41 6.55 23.06 3.41
C GLN A 41 6.47 23.90 2.13
N ALA A 42 5.98 23.30 1.05
CA ALA A 42 5.69 23.97 -0.22
C ALA A 42 4.23 24.47 -0.25
N GLU A 43 3.87 25.09 -1.37
CA GLU A 43 2.49 25.53 -1.59
C GLU A 43 1.47 24.41 -1.38
N SER A 44 0.33 24.77 -0.80
CA SER A 44 -0.83 23.92 -0.65
C SER A 44 -1.81 24.13 -1.78
N PHE A 45 -2.66 23.14 -2.01
CA PHE A 45 -3.80 23.25 -2.90
C PHE A 45 -5.03 22.65 -2.25
N ASP A 46 -6.19 23.21 -2.62
CA ASP A 46 -7.47 22.71 -2.14
C ASP A 46 -7.91 21.51 -2.97
N TYR A 47 -8.47 20.52 -2.31
CA TYR A 47 -9.19 19.43 -2.94
C TYR A 47 -10.66 19.47 -2.48
N SER A 48 -11.58 18.84 -3.22
CA SER A 48 -13.01 18.82 -2.84
C SER A 48 -13.24 17.73 -1.79
N PRO A 49 -13.31 18.07 -0.49
CA PRO A 49 -13.40 17.07 0.58
C PRO A 49 -14.78 16.41 0.66
N SER A 50 -14.79 15.17 1.09
CA SER A 50 -16.00 14.42 1.43
C SER A 50 -15.76 13.62 2.72
N ALA A 51 -16.81 13.17 3.38
CA ALA A 51 -16.69 12.37 4.59
C ALA A 51 -16.11 10.96 4.37
N THR A 52 -16.04 10.51 3.13
CA THR A 52 -15.63 9.15 2.75
C THR A 52 -14.37 9.13 1.88
N ASP A 53 -13.53 10.16 1.99
CA ASP A 53 -12.35 10.28 1.13
C ASP A 53 -11.33 9.17 1.38
N VAL A 54 -10.92 8.53 0.30
CA VAL A 54 -9.79 7.60 0.25
C VAL A 54 -8.69 8.23 -0.61
N PHE A 55 -7.52 8.36 -0.03
CA PHE A 55 -6.37 9.01 -0.66
C PHE A 55 -5.32 7.98 -1.07
N ALA A 56 -4.78 8.13 -2.26
CA ALA A 56 -3.67 7.32 -2.76
C ALA A 56 -2.70 8.16 -3.60
N SER A 57 -1.43 7.73 -3.64
CA SER A 57 -0.45 8.28 -4.58
C SER A 57 -0.41 7.43 -5.84
N VAL A 58 -0.63 8.05 -7.00
CA VAL A 58 -0.40 7.43 -8.31
C VAL A 58 0.82 8.12 -8.90
N GLY A 59 1.98 7.48 -8.78
CA GLY A 59 3.26 8.16 -9.01
C GLY A 59 3.45 9.34 -8.04
N ASN A 60 3.49 10.56 -8.59
CA ASN A 60 3.58 11.80 -7.80
C ASN A 60 2.25 12.55 -7.67
N ASP A 61 1.19 12.02 -8.23
CA ASP A 61 -0.13 12.65 -8.26
C ASP A 61 -0.99 12.15 -7.08
N LEU A 62 -1.91 12.98 -6.60
CA LEU A 62 -2.87 12.64 -5.55
C LEU A 62 -4.17 12.18 -6.18
N LEU A 63 -4.54 10.93 -5.96
CA LEU A 63 -5.87 10.41 -6.27
C LEU A 63 -6.74 10.51 -5.02
N VAL A 64 -7.93 11.08 -5.20
CA VAL A 64 -8.98 11.16 -4.18
C VAL A 64 -10.21 10.44 -4.73
N ALA A 65 -10.60 9.34 -4.08
CA ALA A 65 -11.84 8.65 -4.35
C ALA A 65 -12.82 8.91 -3.21
N SER A 66 -13.98 9.39 -3.54
CA SER A 66 -15.01 9.75 -2.57
C SER A 66 -16.37 9.17 -2.96
N SER A 67 -17.37 9.32 -2.11
CA SER A 67 -18.75 8.93 -2.45
C SER A 67 -19.32 9.67 -3.68
N GLY A 68 -18.77 10.84 -4.02
CA GLY A 68 -19.16 11.64 -5.19
C GLY A 68 -18.33 11.37 -6.45
N GLY A 69 -17.28 10.58 -6.39
CA GLY A 69 -16.48 10.25 -7.57
C GLY A 69 -14.98 10.27 -7.36
N VAL A 70 -14.25 10.44 -8.46
CA VAL A 70 -12.79 10.36 -8.51
C VAL A 70 -12.20 11.67 -8.98
N ARG A 71 -11.18 12.13 -8.27
CA ARG A 71 -10.37 13.30 -8.62
C ARG A 71 -8.90 12.93 -8.64
N LEU A 72 -8.15 13.44 -9.60
CA LEU A 72 -6.69 13.27 -9.65
C LEU A 72 -6.03 14.65 -9.79
N TYR A 73 -5.13 14.93 -8.86
CA TYR A 73 -4.40 16.19 -8.79
C TYR A 73 -2.90 15.95 -8.95
N SER A 74 -2.21 16.87 -9.64
CA SER A 74 -0.75 16.92 -9.57
C SER A 74 -0.27 17.22 -8.15
N GLY A 75 1.02 17.03 -7.90
CA GLY A 75 1.63 17.46 -6.64
C GLY A 75 1.56 18.97 -6.36
N GLY A 76 1.25 19.79 -7.36
CA GLY A 76 1.02 21.22 -7.24
C GLY A 76 -0.46 21.64 -7.41
N GLY A 77 -1.40 20.70 -7.34
CA GLY A 77 -2.84 21.00 -7.32
C GLY A 77 -3.51 21.14 -8.69
N VAL A 78 -2.79 20.91 -9.80
CA VAL A 78 -3.45 20.88 -11.11
C VAL A 78 -4.35 19.67 -11.19
N ARG A 79 -5.64 19.86 -11.39
CA ARG A 79 -6.62 18.79 -11.53
C ARG A 79 -6.60 18.20 -12.92
N TYR A 80 -6.26 16.91 -13.03
CA TYR A 80 -6.23 16.17 -14.30
C TYR A 80 -7.51 15.40 -14.56
N ILE A 81 -8.10 14.84 -13.50
CA ILE A 81 -9.34 14.05 -13.60
C ILE A 81 -10.37 14.63 -12.63
N GLU A 82 -11.59 14.72 -13.11
CA GLU A 82 -12.80 14.98 -12.34
C GLU A 82 -13.91 14.16 -12.96
N GLU A 83 -14.24 13.05 -12.29
CA GLU A 83 -15.28 12.14 -12.72
C GLU A 83 -16.30 11.97 -11.60
N ASP A 84 -17.56 12.30 -11.89
CA ASP A 84 -18.65 12.12 -10.96
C ASP A 84 -19.22 10.71 -11.12
N MET A 85 -19.23 9.98 -10.02
CA MET A 85 -19.81 8.64 -9.93
C MET A 85 -20.20 8.35 -8.49
N VAL A 86 -21.15 7.44 -8.30
CA VAL A 86 -21.58 7.05 -6.95
C VAL A 86 -20.74 5.88 -6.47
N LEU A 87 -19.99 6.10 -5.38
CA LEU A 87 -19.21 5.10 -4.68
C LEU A 87 -19.68 5.04 -3.23
N GLU A 88 -20.54 4.10 -2.87
CA GLU A 88 -21.09 4.02 -1.50
C GLU A 88 -19.98 3.78 -0.46
N GLN A 89 -19.04 2.91 -0.78
CA GLN A 89 -17.86 2.61 0.03
C GLN A 89 -16.62 2.63 -0.87
N PRO A 90 -16.05 3.82 -1.13
CA PRO A 90 -14.93 3.95 -2.04
C PRO A 90 -13.71 3.18 -1.54
N ALA A 91 -13.05 2.48 -2.43
CA ALA A 91 -11.80 1.79 -2.19
C ALA A 91 -10.86 2.00 -3.38
N VAL A 92 -9.57 2.01 -3.08
CA VAL A 92 -8.51 2.24 -4.06
C VAL A 92 -7.38 1.25 -3.83
N HIS A 93 -6.89 0.67 -4.90
CA HIS A 93 -5.60 -0.03 -4.89
C HIS A 93 -4.70 0.56 -5.95
N VAL A 94 -3.46 0.87 -5.57
CA VAL A 94 -2.45 1.41 -6.49
C VAL A 94 -1.27 0.46 -6.53
N CYS A 95 -0.83 0.13 -7.74
CA CYS A 95 0.42 -0.56 -7.96
C CYS A 95 1.17 0.11 -9.11
N ALA A 96 2.43 0.45 -8.90
CA ALA A 96 3.24 1.25 -9.82
C ALA A 96 2.53 2.59 -10.18
N ASP A 97 2.17 2.78 -11.42
CA ASP A 97 1.52 3.98 -11.96
C ASP A 97 0.02 3.80 -12.26
N THR A 98 -0.52 2.66 -11.87
CA THR A 98 -1.91 2.27 -12.15
C THR A 98 -2.73 2.25 -10.87
N ALA A 99 -3.91 2.86 -10.93
CA ALA A 99 -4.89 2.82 -9.85
C ALA A 99 -6.17 2.12 -10.29
N ALA A 100 -6.71 1.30 -9.42
CA ALA A 100 -8.05 0.75 -9.52
C ALA A 100 -8.93 1.40 -8.45
N VAL A 101 -10.10 1.87 -8.82
CA VAL A 101 -11.10 2.47 -7.94
C VAL A 101 -12.40 1.68 -8.06
N TRP A 102 -13.00 1.35 -6.94
CA TRP A 102 -14.29 0.65 -6.89
C TRP A 102 -15.08 1.03 -5.63
N SER A 103 -16.32 0.59 -5.57
CA SER A 103 -17.08 0.57 -4.32
C SER A 103 -17.06 -0.84 -3.74
N VAL A 104 -16.71 -1.01 -2.47
CA VAL A 104 -16.83 -2.31 -1.79
C VAL A 104 -18.30 -2.72 -1.78
N GLY A 105 -18.59 -3.94 -2.24
CA GLY A 105 -19.95 -4.41 -2.43
C GLY A 105 -20.61 -3.98 -3.75
N GLY A 106 -19.96 -3.11 -4.53
CA GLY A 106 -20.39 -2.74 -5.89
C GLY A 106 -20.06 -3.81 -6.92
N ASN A 107 -20.27 -3.49 -8.20
CA ASN A 107 -20.06 -4.40 -9.33
C ASN A 107 -19.32 -3.75 -10.52
N ALA A 108 -18.60 -2.68 -10.26
CA ALA A 108 -17.79 -1.99 -11.26
C ALA A 108 -16.42 -1.56 -10.70
N VAL A 109 -15.42 -1.55 -11.56
CA VAL A 109 -14.04 -1.10 -11.28
C VAL A 109 -13.64 -0.12 -12.37
N TRP A 110 -13.07 1.00 -11.99
CA TRP A 110 -12.52 2.03 -12.89
C TRP A 110 -11.00 2.07 -12.73
N LEU A 111 -10.30 2.14 -13.86
CA LEU A 111 -8.85 2.03 -13.90
C LEU A 111 -8.23 3.30 -14.50
N TYR A 112 -7.23 3.82 -13.80
CA TYR A 112 -6.56 5.07 -14.10
C TYR A 112 -5.06 4.85 -14.24
N ARG A 113 -4.50 5.42 -15.30
CA ARG A 113 -3.06 5.44 -15.59
C ARG A 113 -2.75 6.65 -16.49
N ASP A 114 -1.53 7.16 -16.43
CA ASP A 114 -1.09 8.31 -17.27
C ASP A 114 -2.05 9.50 -17.17
N ARG A 115 -2.58 9.76 -15.97
CA ARG A 115 -3.50 10.87 -15.68
C ARG A 115 -4.83 10.82 -16.45
N ALA A 116 -5.24 9.64 -16.85
CA ALA A 116 -6.50 9.40 -17.55
C ALA A 116 -7.15 8.09 -17.09
N ARG A 117 -8.45 7.99 -17.24
CA ARG A 117 -9.14 6.69 -17.19
C ARG A 117 -8.83 5.93 -18.47
N PHE A 118 -8.20 4.77 -18.36
CA PHE A 118 -7.90 3.93 -19.53
C PHE A 118 -8.85 2.76 -19.70
N GLY A 119 -9.66 2.44 -18.69
CA GLY A 119 -10.60 1.34 -18.79
C GLY A 119 -11.56 1.24 -17.61
N GLU A 120 -12.54 0.37 -17.79
CA GLU A 120 -13.50 0.03 -16.76
C GLU A 120 -13.98 -1.41 -16.92
N LEU A 121 -14.32 -2.05 -15.82
CA LEU A 121 -15.02 -3.31 -15.76
C LEU A 121 -16.38 -3.04 -15.14
N THR A 122 -17.45 -3.29 -15.86
CA THR A 122 -18.81 -3.04 -15.39
C THR A 122 -19.63 -4.33 -15.41
N ASN A 123 -20.71 -4.35 -14.62
CA ASN A 123 -21.61 -5.51 -14.53
C ASN A 123 -20.89 -6.81 -14.14
N LEU A 124 -19.93 -6.70 -13.23
CA LEU A 124 -19.26 -7.85 -12.66
C LEU A 124 -20.26 -8.76 -11.94
N ASP A 125 -20.06 -10.07 -12.05
CA ASP A 125 -20.92 -11.03 -11.36
C ASP A 125 -20.62 -11.06 -9.86
N GLY A 126 -21.56 -10.51 -9.08
CA GLY A 126 -21.47 -10.45 -7.63
C GLY A 126 -20.89 -9.16 -7.06
N ALA A 127 -20.94 -9.09 -5.74
CA ALA A 127 -20.44 -7.95 -4.96
C ALA A 127 -18.91 -8.00 -4.82
N ILE A 128 -18.23 -6.93 -5.19
CA ILE A 128 -16.77 -6.83 -5.11
C ILE A 128 -16.34 -6.83 -3.64
N LEU A 129 -15.46 -7.75 -3.27
CA LEU A 129 -14.79 -7.82 -1.98
C LEU A 129 -13.44 -7.14 -2.02
N SER A 130 -12.61 -7.45 -3.02
CA SER A 130 -11.30 -6.85 -3.21
C SER A 130 -10.94 -6.73 -4.69
N VAL A 131 -10.04 -5.79 -4.96
CA VAL A 131 -9.42 -5.58 -6.27
C VAL A 131 -7.93 -5.36 -6.06
N ARG A 132 -7.09 -6.16 -6.72
CA ARG A 132 -5.63 -6.08 -6.60
C ARG A 132 -4.97 -5.99 -7.96
N LEU A 133 -4.10 -5.01 -8.09
CA LEU A 133 -3.21 -4.82 -9.22
C LEU A 133 -1.83 -5.40 -8.89
N ASN A 134 -1.14 -5.95 -9.87
CA ASN A 134 0.31 -6.18 -9.80
C ASN A 134 1.08 -5.09 -10.55
N SER A 135 2.41 -5.12 -10.47
CA SER A 135 3.29 -4.12 -11.12
C SER A 135 3.23 -4.16 -12.66
N ALA A 136 2.80 -5.27 -13.26
CA ALA A 136 2.59 -5.41 -14.69
C ALA A 136 1.19 -4.95 -15.17
N GLY A 137 0.37 -4.42 -14.26
CA GLY A 137 -0.98 -3.94 -14.57
C GLY A 137 -2.03 -5.04 -14.72
N TRP A 138 -1.72 -6.29 -14.32
CA TRP A 138 -2.73 -7.34 -14.23
C TRP A 138 -3.60 -7.12 -13.01
N LEU A 139 -4.85 -7.55 -13.10
CA LEU A 139 -5.89 -7.29 -12.11
C LEU A 139 -6.53 -8.59 -11.63
N ALA A 140 -6.63 -8.78 -10.34
CA ALA A 140 -7.46 -9.79 -9.70
C ALA A 140 -8.66 -9.10 -9.03
N VAL A 141 -9.87 -9.52 -9.36
CA VAL A 141 -11.12 -9.04 -8.78
C VAL A 141 -11.79 -10.20 -8.05
N THR A 142 -11.92 -10.07 -6.74
CA THR A 142 -12.62 -11.04 -5.89
C THR A 142 -14.04 -10.57 -5.64
N THR A 143 -15.02 -11.40 -6.01
CA THR A 143 -16.44 -11.10 -5.83
C THR A 143 -17.12 -12.20 -5.00
N ARG A 144 -18.20 -11.82 -4.32
CA ARG A 144 -19.13 -12.74 -3.65
C ARG A 144 -20.36 -12.92 -4.51
N THR A 145 -20.53 -14.11 -5.02
CA THR A 145 -21.61 -14.49 -5.93
C THR A 145 -22.46 -15.60 -5.31
N THR A 146 -23.76 -15.61 -5.58
CA THR A 146 -24.66 -16.66 -5.09
C THR A 146 -24.23 -18.05 -5.55
N GLY A 147 -24.14 -19.00 -4.63
CA GLY A 147 -23.73 -20.39 -4.91
C GLY A 147 -22.24 -20.67 -4.72
N TYR A 148 -21.41 -19.62 -4.56
CA TYR A 148 -19.98 -19.76 -4.31
C TYR A 148 -19.55 -18.93 -3.09
N LYS A 149 -18.47 -19.35 -2.43
CA LYS A 149 -17.88 -18.57 -1.34
C LYS A 149 -17.10 -17.36 -1.88
N ALA A 150 -16.49 -17.50 -3.05
CA ALA A 150 -15.90 -16.41 -3.82
C ALA A 150 -15.76 -16.79 -5.30
N VAL A 151 -15.75 -15.76 -6.14
CA VAL A 151 -15.31 -15.86 -7.55
C VAL A 151 -14.15 -14.87 -7.71
N ILE A 152 -13.04 -15.33 -8.29
CA ILE A 152 -11.89 -14.50 -8.59
C ILE A 152 -11.74 -14.43 -10.09
N SER A 153 -11.85 -13.25 -10.66
CA SER A 153 -11.63 -12.97 -12.07
C SER A 153 -10.27 -12.30 -12.27
N VAL A 154 -9.46 -12.88 -13.14
CA VAL A 154 -8.13 -12.38 -13.48
C VAL A 154 -8.16 -11.74 -14.86
N TYR A 155 -7.72 -10.50 -14.93
CA TYR A 155 -7.62 -9.73 -16.17
C TYR A 155 -6.16 -9.36 -16.43
N ASP A 156 -5.77 -9.34 -17.72
CA ASP A 156 -4.47 -8.84 -18.13
C ASP A 156 -4.42 -7.30 -18.14
N SER A 157 -3.28 -6.72 -18.48
CA SER A 157 -3.06 -5.27 -18.53
C SER A 157 -3.90 -4.51 -19.56
N GLU A 158 -4.55 -5.24 -20.48
CA GLU A 158 -5.49 -4.70 -21.47
C GLU A 158 -6.96 -4.95 -21.07
N LEU A 159 -7.18 -5.43 -19.84
CA LEU A 159 -8.50 -5.79 -19.27
C LEU A 159 -9.21 -6.95 -19.99
N ASN A 160 -8.46 -7.81 -20.68
CA ASN A 160 -9.02 -9.05 -21.19
C ASN A 160 -9.13 -10.07 -20.05
N LEU A 161 -10.28 -10.71 -19.92
CA LEU A 161 -10.45 -11.80 -18.97
C LEU A 161 -9.55 -12.98 -19.38
N ARG A 162 -8.67 -13.37 -18.46
CA ARG A 162 -7.74 -14.49 -18.62
C ARG A 162 -8.30 -15.75 -18.02
N MET A 163 -8.86 -15.64 -16.83
CA MET A 163 -9.34 -16.78 -16.06
C MET A 163 -10.36 -16.34 -15.01
N ALA A 164 -11.32 -17.20 -14.70
CA ALA A 164 -12.25 -17.02 -13.59
C ALA A 164 -12.29 -18.27 -12.72
N PHE A 165 -12.05 -18.09 -11.43
CA PHE A 165 -12.03 -19.15 -10.43
C PHE A 165 -13.30 -19.10 -9.60
N ARG A 166 -14.00 -20.22 -9.47
CA ARG A 166 -15.15 -20.36 -8.60
C ARG A 166 -14.79 -21.22 -7.40
N LEU A 167 -14.71 -20.62 -6.24
CA LEU A 167 -14.27 -21.26 -5.01
C LEU A 167 -15.46 -21.53 -4.09
N SER A 168 -15.65 -22.78 -3.70
CA SER A 168 -16.74 -23.23 -2.81
C SER A 168 -16.24 -23.79 -1.47
N ALA A 169 -14.97 -24.18 -1.38
CA ALA A 169 -14.42 -24.89 -0.22
C ALA A 169 -14.10 -23.96 0.96
N ALA A 170 -13.43 -22.82 0.74
CA ALA A 170 -12.99 -21.89 1.77
C ALA A 170 -13.47 -20.47 1.48
N PHE A 171 -13.60 -19.66 2.50
CA PHE A 171 -13.88 -18.23 2.33
C PHE A 171 -12.63 -17.53 1.86
N THR A 172 -12.67 -17.00 0.65
CA THR A 172 -11.59 -16.21 0.08
C THR A 172 -11.82 -14.75 0.38
N THR A 173 -10.82 -14.10 0.92
CA THR A 173 -10.88 -12.69 1.31
C THR A 173 -10.18 -11.81 0.32
N ASP A 174 -9.10 -12.30 -0.32
CA ASP A 174 -8.28 -11.51 -1.20
C ASP A 174 -7.47 -12.39 -2.17
N ALA A 175 -7.08 -11.81 -3.30
CA ALA A 175 -6.23 -12.48 -4.28
C ALA A 175 -5.41 -11.47 -5.08
N VAL A 176 -4.17 -11.83 -5.46
CA VAL A 176 -3.29 -11.01 -6.26
C VAL A 176 -2.50 -11.84 -7.27
N VAL A 177 -2.30 -11.29 -8.46
CA VAL A 177 -1.45 -11.91 -9.49
C VAL A 177 0.02 -11.68 -9.13
N THR A 178 0.85 -12.72 -9.23
CA THR A 178 2.30 -12.61 -9.02
C THR A 178 2.93 -11.65 -10.04
N GLU A 179 4.10 -11.10 -9.71
CA GLU A 179 4.78 -10.12 -10.55
C GLU A 179 5.12 -10.66 -11.95
N ASP A 180 5.45 -11.95 -12.05
CA ASP A 180 5.72 -12.64 -13.32
C ASP A 180 4.46 -13.00 -14.14
N CYS A 181 3.28 -12.67 -13.63
CA CYS A 181 1.98 -12.95 -14.23
C CYS A 181 1.69 -14.43 -14.53
N LYS A 182 2.34 -15.35 -13.82
CA LYS A 182 2.17 -16.80 -14.03
C LYS A 182 1.33 -17.46 -12.97
N SER A 183 1.21 -16.86 -11.80
CA SER A 183 0.46 -17.42 -10.68
C SER A 183 -0.51 -16.40 -10.08
N LEU A 184 -1.59 -16.93 -9.52
CA LEU A 184 -2.52 -16.20 -8.68
C LEU A 184 -2.32 -16.65 -7.23
N ALA A 185 -2.01 -15.72 -6.35
CA ALA A 185 -1.97 -15.95 -4.92
C ALA A 185 -3.34 -15.63 -4.32
N VAL A 186 -3.89 -16.57 -3.58
CA VAL A 186 -5.23 -16.49 -2.99
C VAL A 186 -5.15 -16.69 -1.49
N VAL A 187 -5.67 -15.73 -0.74
CA VAL A 187 -5.82 -15.84 0.72
C VAL A 187 -7.21 -16.35 1.04
N SER A 188 -7.25 -17.42 1.81
CA SER A 188 -8.50 -18.05 2.26
C SER A 188 -8.50 -18.27 3.77
N ILE A 189 -9.70 -18.23 4.34
CA ILE A 189 -9.94 -18.57 5.75
C ILE A 189 -10.79 -19.84 5.79
N GLY A 190 -10.25 -20.88 6.41
CA GLY A 190 -10.92 -22.13 6.71
C GLY A 190 -11.20 -22.26 8.20
N GLN A 191 -11.92 -23.31 8.56
CA GLN A 191 -12.11 -23.71 9.95
C GLN A 191 -11.52 -25.11 10.12
N THR A 192 -10.61 -25.23 11.08
CA THR A 192 -10.01 -26.50 11.48
C THR A 192 -10.37 -26.73 12.96
N ASP A 193 -11.15 -27.78 13.24
CA ASP A 193 -11.69 -28.09 14.58
C ASP A 193 -12.40 -26.89 15.23
N ALA A 194 -11.80 -26.25 16.23
CA ALA A 194 -12.39 -25.14 16.98
C ALA A 194 -11.75 -23.78 16.66
N SER A 195 -10.85 -23.70 15.68
CA SER A 195 -10.11 -22.48 15.34
C SER A 195 -10.24 -22.11 13.85
N PHE A 196 -10.04 -20.83 13.55
CA PHE A 196 -9.87 -20.38 12.16
C PHE A 196 -8.42 -20.56 11.75
N GLU A 197 -8.22 -20.89 10.50
CA GLU A 197 -6.90 -21.01 9.89
C GLU A 197 -6.88 -20.29 8.56
N SER A 198 -5.93 -19.34 8.42
CA SER A 198 -5.67 -18.69 7.15
C SER A 198 -4.66 -19.48 6.35
N SER A 199 -4.85 -19.50 5.05
CA SER A 199 -3.94 -20.14 4.09
C SER A 199 -3.68 -19.21 2.91
N LEU A 200 -2.48 -19.33 2.33
CA LEU A 200 -2.08 -18.72 1.07
C LEU A 200 -1.87 -19.85 0.05
N SER A 201 -2.63 -19.82 -1.03
CA SER A 201 -2.54 -20.81 -2.10
C SER A 201 -2.15 -20.18 -3.42
N LEU A 202 -1.24 -20.81 -4.16
CA LEU A 202 -0.82 -20.40 -5.49
C LEU A 202 -1.50 -21.26 -6.55
N TYR A 203 -2.06 -20.63 -7.56
CA TYR A 203 -2.67 -21.26 -8.72
C TYR A 203 -1.94 -20.85 -9.99
N ASP A 204 -1.68 -21.80 -10.89
CA ASP A 204 -1.09 -21.51 -12.21
C ASP A 204 -2.13 -20.83 -13.11
N ILE A 205 -1.80 -19.65 -13.62
CA ILE A 205 -2.60 -18.86 -14.55
C ILE A 205 -1.88 -18.58 -15.88
N SER A 206 -0.79 -19.31 -16.14
CA SER A 206 0.01 -19.12 -17.36
C SER A 206 -0.75 -19.42 -18.64
N ALA A 207 -1.72 -20.35 -18.60
CA ALA A 207 -2.62 -20.64 -19.69
C ALA A 207 -3.88 -19.77 -19.63
N ARG A 208 -4.40 -19.35 -20.78
CA ARG A 208 -5.70 -18.69 -20.86
C ARG A 208 -6.82 -19.72 -20.76
N GLN A 209 -7.80 -19.47 -19.92
CA GLN A 209 -9.00 -20.29 -19.83
C GLN A 209 -9.80 -20.22 -21.12
N GLU A 210 -10.16 -21.38 -21.70
CA GLU A 210 -11.09 -21.43 -22.80
C GLU A 210 -12.53 -21.17 -22.33
N SER A 211 -13.29 -20.45 -23.12
CA SER A 211 -14.68 -20.12 -22.79
C SER A 211 -15.53 -21.39 -22.68
N GLY A 212 -16.24 -21.55 -21.57
CA GLY A 212 -17.15 -22.69 -21.34
C GLY A 212 -16.47 -23.96 -20.82
N VAL A 213 -15.15 -23.92 -20.53
CA VAL A 213 -14.45 -25.04 -19.90
C VAL A 213 -14.30 -24.72 -18.39
N ASP A 214 -14.85 -25.58 -17.53
CA ASP A 214 -14.57 -25.56 -16.10
C ASP A 214 -13.23 -26.27 -15.86
N TYR A 215 -12.27 -25.52 -15.32
CA TYR A 215 -11.01 -26.09 -14.88
C TYR A 215 -11.15 -26.54 -13.42
N ASP A 216 -10.81 -27.79 -13.15
CA ASP A 216 -10.62 -28.26 -11.77
C ASP A 216 -9.28 -27.72 -11.26
N LEU A 217 -9.36 -26.56 -10.62
CA LEU A 217 -8.19 -25.79 -10.22
C LEU A 217 -7.70 -26.28 -8.87
N THR A 218 -6.62 -27.04 -8.91
CA THR A 218 -5.85 -27.37 -7.70
C THR A 218 -4.71 -26.37 -7.53
N PRO A 219 -4.47 -25.91 -6.31
CA PRO A 219 -3.31 -25.05 -6.07
C PRO A 219 -2.01 -25.81 -6.35
N THR A 220 -1.06 -25.15 -7.01
CA THR A 220 0.28 -25.68 -7.20
C THR A 220 1.07 -25.75 -5.89
N GLN A 221 0.79 -24.81 -4.97
CA GLN A 221 1.34 -24.75 -3.63
C GLN A 221 0.32 -24.17 -2.66
N SER A 222 0.39 -24.59 -1.39
CA SER A 222 -0.42 -24.02 -0.32
C SER A 222 0.38 -23.92 0.96
N PHE A 223 0.24 -22.80 1.64
CA PHE A 223 0.94 -22.47 2.88
C PHE A 223 -0.07 -22.15 3.96
N VAL A 224 0.11 -22.75 5.13
CA VAL A 224 -0.69 -22.44 6.32
C VAL A 224 -0.11 -21.19 6.98
N LEU A 225 -0.95 -20.18 7.20
CA LEU A 225 -0.59 -18.93 7.87
C LEU A 225 -1.06 -18.90 9.33
N GLY A 226 -1.59 -20.03 9.82
CA GLY A 226 -2.06 -20.18 11.19
C GLY A 226 -3.34 -19.40 11.51
N ASN A 227 -3.53 -19.09 12.79
CA ASN A 227 -4.70 -18.34 13.31
C ASN A 227 -4.59 -16.82 13.04
N ASN A 228 -3.85 -16.43 12.04
CA ASN A 228 -3.59 -15.04 11.66
C ASN A 228 -4.62 -14.59 10.62
N VAL A 229 -5.56 -13.73 10.99
CA VAL A 229 -6.56 -13.19 10.04
C VAL A 229 -5.89 -12.17 9.14
N ILE A 230 -5.73 -12.51 7.87
CA ILE A 230 -5.11 -11.62 6.90
C ILE A 230 -6.05 -10.46 6.58
N VAL A 231 -5.58 -9.25 6.85
CA VAL A 231 -6.32 -7.99 6.66
C VAL A 231 -5.94 -7.29 5.36
N ASP A 232 -4.74 -7.56 4.81
CA ASP A 232 -4.31 -7.00 3.54
C ASP A 232 -3.30 -7.88 2.83
N LEU A 233 -3.34 -7.85 1.50
CA LEU A 233 -2.48 -8.60 0.59
C LEU A 233 -1.88 -7.64 -0.43
N ASN A 234 -0.56 -7.68 -0.62
CA ASN A 234 0.14 -6.82 -1.57
C ASN A 234 1.22 -7.59 -2.33
N SER A 235 1.37 -7.31 -3.61
CA SER A 235 2.38 -7.88 -4.50
C SER A 235 3.20 -6.77 -5.14
N THR A 236 4.35 -6.47 -4.54
CA THR A 236 5.34 -5.52 -5.07
C THR A 236 6.71 -6.19 -5.17
N GLY A 237 6.76 -7.34 -5.86
CA GLY A 237 7.86 -8.29 -5.88
C GLY A 237 7.51 -9.50 -5.03
N PRO A 238 7.84 -9.54 -3.72
CA PRO A 238 7.30 -10.54 -2.80
C PRO A 238 5.78 -10.34 -2.60
N ILE A 239 5.09 -11.38 -2.16
CA ILE A 239 3.69 -11.27 -1.72
C ILE A 239 3.68 -11.08 -0.21
N TRP A 240 3.15 -9.95 0.21
CA TRP A 240 2.99 -9.57 1.61
C TRP A 240 1.59 -9.88 2.08
N CYS A 241 1.47 -10.64 3.17
CA CYS A 241 0.22 -10.92 3.86
C CYS A 241 0.29 -10.30 5.25
N VAL A 242 -0.35 -9.16 5.45
CA VAL A 242 -0.46 -8.54 6.77
C VAL A 242 -1.69 -9.09 7.45
N GLY A 243 -1.51 -9.64 8.62
CA GLY A 243 -2.59 -10.16 9.45
C GLY A 243 -2.72 -9.41 10.77
N ASP A 244 -3.72 -9.77 11.54
CA ASP A 244 -4.03 -9.17 12.85
C ASP A 244 -3.03 -9.56 13.95
N SER A 245 -2.34 -10.71 13.79
CA SER A 245 -1.39 -11.27 14.77
C SER A 245 0.01 -11.52 14.22
N GLY A 246 0.25 -11.30 12.93
CA GLY A 246 1.54 -11.48 12.29
C GLY A 246 1.56 -11.03 10.84
N LEU A 247 2.75 -10.96 10.28
CA LEU A 247 3.00 -10.70 8.88
C LEU A 247 3.69 -11.91 8.26
N SER A 248 3.23 -12.32 7.08
CA SER A 248 3.87 -13.37 6.30
C SER A 248 4.31 -12.82 4.96
N VAL A 249 5.45 -13.26 4.46
CA VAL A 249 5.98 -12.91 3.15
C VAL A 249 6.27 -14.17 2.35
N LEU A 250 5.70 -14.24 1.15
CA LEU A 250 6.03 -15.28 0.17
C LEU A 250 7.03 -14.72 -0.83
N GLN A 251 8.20 -15.36 -0.90
CA GLN A 251 9.21 -15.09 -1.91
C GLN A 251 9.60 -16.39 -2.62
N GLY A 252 9.34 -16.44 -3.92
CA GLY A 252 9.50 -17.69 -4.69
C GLY A 252 8.55 -18.77 -4.20
N SER A 253 9.09 -19.82 -3.58
CA SER A 253 8.34 -20.96 -3.05
C SER A 253 8.39 -21.09 -1.52
N THR A 254 8.85 -20.06 -0.81
CA THR A 254 9.00 -20.07 0.64
C THR A 254 8.17 -18.98 1.27
N VAL A 255 7.51 -19.31 2.38
CA VAL A 255 6.80 -18.34 3.23
C VAL A 255 7.55 -18.20 4.54
N GLU A 256 7.94 -16.98 4.84
CA GLU A 256 8.49 -16.59 6.13
C GLU A 256 7.44 -15.80 6.89
N SER A 257 7.31 -16.05 8.19
CA SER A 257 6.29 -15.42 9.03
C SER A 257 6.90 -14.83 10.29
N TRP A 258 6.48 -13.61 10.61
CA TRP A 258 6.85 -12.92 11.83
C TRP A 258 5.60 -12.64 12.66
N SER A 259 5.59 -13.14 13.91
CA SER A 259 4.49 -12.93 14.88
C SER A 259 4.68 -11.63 15.65
N TYR A 260 3.59 -10.93 15.94
CA TYR A 260 3.58 -9.71 16.76
C TYR A 260 3.68 -9.97 18.27
N GLN A 261 3.81 -11.23 18.72
CA GLN A 261 4.06 -11.62 20.11
C GLN A 261 3.07 -10.96 21.10
N ASP A 262 1.79 -11.27 20.99
CA ASP A 262 0.71 -10.72 21.81
C ASP A 262 0.46 -9.21 21.69
N GLN A 263 1.06 -8.56 20.69
CA GLN A 263 0.73 -7.21 20.33
C GLN A 263 -0.36 -7.18 19.24
N HIS A 264 -1.07 -6.06 19.14
CA HIS A 264 -2.13 -5.85 18.17
C HIS A 264 -1.63 -4.97 17.03
N LEU A 265 -1.97 -5.31 15.81
CA LEU A 265 -1.77 -4.46 14.66
C LEU A 265 -2.55 -3.14 14.84
N LYS A 266 -1.86 -2.01 14.72
CA LYS A 266 -2.46 -0.65 14.76
C LYS A 266 -2.50 0.00 13.39
N ASN A 267 -1.44 -0.15 12.62
CA ASN A 267 -1.33 0.41 11.27
C ASN A 267 -0.26 -0.36 10.49
N TYR A 268 -0.31 -0.25 9.17
CA TYR A 268 0.71 -0.83 8.27
C TYR A 268 0.81 -0.02 6.99
N ALA A 269 1.92 -0.20 6.28
CA ALA A 269 2.10 0.32 4.94
C ALA A 269 3.10 -0.56 4.18
N PHE A 270 2.99 -0.56 2.86
CA PHE A 270 3.90 -1.29 1.98
C PHE A 270 4.80 -0.35 1.21
N SER A 271 6.03 -0.75 1.03
CA SER A 271 6.97 -0.23 0.05
C SER A 271 7.30 -1.35 -0.95
N GLN A 272 8.06 -1.05 -1.99
CA GLN A 272 8.50 -2.07 -2.95
C GLN A 272 9.45 -3.11 -2.34
N GLU A 273 10.26 -2.72 -1.35
CA GLU A 273 11.31 -3.58 -0.79
C GLU A 273 11.02 -4.09 0.62
N PHE A 274 10.03 -3.52 1.31
CA PHE A 274 9.70 -3.89 2.68
C PHE A 274 8.25 -3.56 3.02
N ALA A 275 7.73 -4.24 4.03
CA ALA A 275 6.50 -3.85 4.71
C ALA A 275 6.84 -3.13 6.01
N THR A 276 6.01 -2.21 6.46
CA THR A 276 6.10 -1.61 7.78
C THR A 276 4.82 -1.85 8.56
N VAL A 277 4.96 -2.17 9.83
CA VAL A 277 3.83 -2.38 10.73
C VAL A 277 4.04 -1.61 12.02
N LEU A 278 2.97 -1.05 12.52
CA LEU A 278 2.87 -0.43 13.83
C LEU A 278 2.03 -1.35 14.71
N VAL A 279 2.63 -1.85 15.78
CA VAL A 279 1.98 -2.76 16.73
C VAL A 279 1.98 -2.19 18.12
N GLY A 280 1.07 -2.60 18.96
CA GLY A 280 1.00 -2.14 20.33
C GLY A 280 0.34 -3.15 21.26
N LYS A 281 0.75 -3.14 22.54
CA LYS A 281 0.24 -4.05 23.55
C LYS A 281 -1.29 -3.98 23.73
N PHE A 282 -1.86 -2.80 23.49
CA PHE A 282 -3.29 -2.57 23.58
C PHE A 282 -3.84 -2.04 22.25
N ARG A 283 -5.05 -2.42 21.88
CA ARG A 283 -5.72 -1.90 20.68
C ARG A 283 -5.93 -0.40 20.76
N ALA A 284 -6.33 0.11 21.93
CA ALA A 284 -6.37 1.53 22.23
C ALA A 284 -5.08 1.99 22.92
N GLY A 285 -4.77 3.28 22.88
CA GLY A 285 -3.59 3.88 23.52
C GLY A 285 -2.52 4.31 22.53
N THR A 286 -1.61 5.13 23.01
CA THR A 286 -0.61 5.82 22.20
C THR A 286 0.69 5.05 22.06
N GLN A 287 1.03 4.19 23.04
CA GLN A 287 2.27 3.44 22.98
C GLN A 287 2.22 2.36 21.91
N ALA A 288 3.18 2.41 21.00
CA ALA A 288 3.31 1.46 19.91
C ALA A 288 4.79 1.25 19.55
N GLU A 289 5.06 0.20 18.81
CA GLU A 289 6.36 -0.11 18.24
C GLU A 289 6.23 -0.22 16.73
N LEU A 290 7.12 0.48 16.05
CA LEU A 290 7.22 0.48 14.59
C LEU A 290 8.31 -0.49 14.17
N TYR A 291 7.99 -1.36 13.22
CA TYR A 291 8.92 -2.30 12.60
C TYR A 291 8.86 -2.16 11.09
N THR A 292 9.98 -2.42 10.44
CA THR A 292 10.05 -2.74 9.02
C THR A 292 10.45 -4.19 8.86
N ILE A 293 9.86 -4.87 7.91
CA ILE A 293 10.11 -6.28 7.61
C ILE A 293 10.61 -6.35 6.18
N ASP A 294 11.78 -6.95 5.96
CA ASP A 294 12.34 -7.11 4.63
C ASP A 294 11.71 -8.29 3.86
N SER A 295 12.09 -8.45 2.59
CA SER A 295 11.59 -9.53 1.74
C SER A 295 11.98 -10.94 2.20
N ALA A 296 12.92 -11.07 3.13
CA ALA A 296 13.27 -12.33 3.79
C ALA A 296 12.44 -12.60 5.06
N GLY A 297 11.44 -11.75 5.36
CA GLY A 297 10.61 -11.88 6.57
C GLY A 297 11.31 -11.44 7.86
N THR A 298 12.46 -10.76 7.75
CA THR A 298 13.25 -10.36 8.92
C THR A 298 12.82 -8.97 9.40
N PRO A 299 12.40 -8.83 10.67
CA PRO A 299 12.05 -7.54 11.24
C PRO A 299 13.30 -6.72 11.58
N SER A 300 13.21 -5.41 11.43
CA SER A 300 14.19 -4.46 11.96
C SER A 300 14.18 -4.44 13.49
N VAL A 301 15.13 -3.72 14.09
CA VAL A 301 15.03 -3.34 15.50
C VAL A 301 13.85 -2.40 15.68
N GLY A 302 12.91 -2.73 16.57
CA GLY A 302 11.71 -1.96 16.81
C GLY A 302 12.00 -0.55 17.30
N ARG A 303 11.19 0.41 16.85
CA ARG A 303 11.23 1.79 17.31
C ARG A 303 9.97 2.13 18.10
N VAL A 304 10.15 2.52 19.36
CA VAL A 304 9.03 2.93 20.23
C VAL A 304 8.50 4.29 19.78
N ILE A 305 7.18 4.36 19.62
CA ILE A 305 6.41 5.58 19.37
C ILE A 305 5.45 5.76 20.55
N ASN A 306 5.58 6.86 21.28
CA ASN A 306 4.77 7.15 22.47
C ASN A 306 3.60 8.10 22.19
N GLU A 307 3.34 8.38 20.92
CA GLU A 307 2.29 9.28 20.48
C GLU A 307 1.28 8.52 19.62
N GLN A 308 0.08 9.06 19.55
CA GLN A 308 -0.92 8.52 18.64
C GLN A 308 -0.49 8.75 17.19
N VAL A 309 -0.30 7.67 16.45
CA VAL A 309 -0.03 7.72 15.02
C VAL A 309 -1.37 7.87 14.29
N LEU A 310 -1.52 8.97 13.58
CA LEU A 310 -2.70 9.27 12.77
C LEU A 310 -2.62 8.58 11.41
N SER A 311 -1.44 8.57 10.80
CA SER A 311 -1.22 7.97 9.49
C SER A 311 0.20 7.42 9.37
N LEU A 312 0.31 6.28 8.71
CA LEU A 312 1.56 5.61 8.35
C LEU A 312 1.60 5.45 6.83
N SER A 313 2.72 5.74 6.22
CA SER A 313 2.92 5.56 4.78
C SER A 313 4.37 5.18 4.48
N ALA A 314 4.59 4.32 3.49
CA ALA A 314 5.91 3.91 3.08
C ALA A 314 6.06 4.01 1.57
N SER A 315 7.24 4.40 1.08
CA SER A 315 7.56 4.43 -0.34
C SER A 315 9.08 4.50 -0.56
N GLY A 316 9.58 3.76 -1.53
CA GLY A 316 11.03 3.61 -1.74
C GLY A 316 11.69 3.10 -0.47
N LYS A 317 12.67 3.82 0.06
CA LYS A 317 13.37 3.50 1.31
C LYS A 317 12.86 4.24 2.54
N TYR A 318 11.73 4.96 2.43
CA TYR A 318 11.25 5.86 3.47
C TYR A 318 9.95 5.38 4.10
N VAL A 319 9.80 5.69 5.38
CA VAL A 319 8.60 5.49 6.20
C VAL A 319 8.20 6.81 6.82
N ALA A 320 7.00 7.26 6.58
CA ALA A 320 6.42 8.46 7.17
C ALA A 320 5.46 8.10 8.30
N VAL A 321 5.67 8.71 9.45
CA VAL A 321 4.83 8.56 10.65
C VAL A 321 4.25 9.93 10.99
N LEU A 322 2.96 10.09 10.80
CA LEU A 322 2.24 11.32 11.14
C LEU A 322 1.59 11.19 12.51
N THR A 323 1.88 12.11 13.39
CA THR A 323 1.20 12.32 14.66
C THR A 323 0.42 13.64 14.64
N ALA A 324 -0.22 14.00 15.73
CA ALA A 324 -1.00 15.25 15.80
C ALA A 324 -0.16 16.52 15.54
N ASP A 325 1.09 16.51 16.00
CA ASP A 325 1.92 17.71 16.03
C ASP A 325 3.08 17.69 15.02
N ARG A 326 3.46 16.51 14.54
CA ARG A 326 4.63 16.38 13.67
C ARG A 326 4.54 15.22 12.69
N LEU A 327 5.34 15.33 11.64
CA LEU A 327 5.68 14.27 10.70
C LEU A 327 7.14 13.87 10.95
N ASP A 328 7.36 12.60 11.29
CA ASP A 328 8.69 11.99 11.28
C ASP A 328 8.84 11.10 10.04
N ILE A 329 9.93 11.29 9.30
CA ILE A 329 10.33 10.42 8.20
C ILE A 329 11.53 9.60 8.65
N TYR A 330 11.45 8.29 8.48
CA TYR A 330 12.50 7.33 8.78
C TYR A 330 12.97 6.64 7.51
N THR A 331 14.20 6.13 7.54
CA THR A 331 14.68 5.16 6.54
C THR A 331 14.08 3.78 6.81
N ARG A 332 14.28 2.82 5.90
CA ARG A 332 13.87 1.43 6.12
C ARG A 332 14.51 0.77 7.35
N ASN A 333 15.64 1.29 7.83
CA ASN A 333 16.29 0.81 9.05
C ASN A 333 15.77 1.53 10.31
N LEU A 334 14.75 2.37 10.17
CA LEU A 334 14.14 3.21 11.18
C LEU A 334 15.11 4.27 11.76
N ASP A 335 16.14 4.63 11.01
CA ASP A 335 16.93 5.83 11.32
C ASP A 335 16.12 7.07 10.94
N ARG A 336 16.11 8.08 11.83
CA ARG A 336 15.38 9.31 11.55
C ARG A 336 16.05 10.07 10.40
N TYR A 337 15.29 10.32 9.34
CA TYR A 337 15.73 11.02 8.16
C TYR A 337 15.38 12.52 8.19
N ALA A 338 14.14 12.84 8.50
CA ALA A 338 13.64 14.22 8.59
C ALA A 338 12.49 14.32 9.60
N THR A 339 12.26 15.52 10.10
CA THR A 339 11.12 15.85 10.95
C THR A 339 10.55 17.19 10.51
N LEU A 340 9.23 17.28 10.40
CA LEU A 340 8.48 18.52 10.24
C LEU A 340 7.60 18.70 11.48
N GLU A 341 7.84 19.77 12.20
CA GLU A 341 6.98 20.20 13.30
C GLU A 341 5.84 21.08 12.79
N GLY A 342 4.73 21.12 13.51
CA GLY A 342 3.62 22.00 13.18
C GLY A 342 2.74 21.47 12.03
N THR A 343 2.43 20.18 12.04
CA THR A 343 1.50 19.52 11.08
C THR A 343 0.03 19.66 11.49
N ASN A 344 -0.31 20.73 12.18
CA ASN A 344 -1.63 20.96 12.75
C ASN A 344 -2.73 20.83 11.70
N GLY A 345 -3.66 19.90 11.94
CA GLY A 345 -4.77 19.61 11.03
C GLY A 345 -4.50 18.48 10.03
N ALA A 346 -3.27 18.06 9.80
CA ALA A 346 -2.97 16.94 8.92
C ALA A 346 -3.53 15.62 9.51
N GLN A 347 -4.28 14.89 8.72
CA GLN A 347 -4.91 13.62 9.10
C GLN A 347 -4.32 12.43 8.35
N LYS A 348 -3.74 12.67 7.17
CA LYS A 348 -3.16 11.66 6.31
C LYS A 348 -1.80 12.11 5.79
N VAL A 349 -0.89 11.16 5.66
CA VAL A 349 0.38 11.35 4.95
C VAL A 349 0.51 10.32 3.85
N LEU A 350 1.00 10.77 2.70
CA LEU A 350 1.40 9.91 1.58
C LEU A 350 2.88 10.12 1.32
N MET A 351 3.69 9.09 1.61
CA MET A 351 5.13 9.11 1.38
C MET A 351 5.43 8.89 -0.10
N ARG A 352 6.45 9.55 -0.62
CA ARG A 352 6.96 9.37 -1.98
C ARG A 352 8.36 8.77 -1.95
N SER A 353 8.71 8.05 -3.01
CA SER A 353 10.00 7.35 -3.12
C SER A 353 11.20 8.29 -3.18
N ASP A 354 11.00 9.56 -3.52
CA ASP A 354 12.04 10.60 -3.53
C ASP A 354 12.28 11.26 -2.15
N GLY A 355 11.59 10.80 -1.11
CA GLY A 355 11.72 11.32 0.24
C GLY A 355 10.81 12.51 0.55
N THR A 356 10.01 12.99 -0.40
CA THR A 356 8.97 13.98 -0.15
C THR A 356 7.70 13.32 0.39
N ALA A 357 6.87 14.08 1.07
CA ALA A 357 5.59 13.62 1.57
C ALA A 357 4.48 14.59 1.22
N LEU A 358 3.27 14.07 0.97
CA LEU A 358 2.06 14.86 0.87
C LEU A 358 1.29 14.74 2.17
N LEU A 359 1.03 15.85 2.82
CA LEU A 359 0.22 15.97 4.01
C LEU A 359 -1.18 16.43 3.61
N ILE A 360 -2.21 15.77 4.13
CA ILE A 360 -3.59 16.03 3.78
C ILE A 360 -4.34 16.34 5.08
N ASP A 361 -4.95 17.49 5.13
CA ASP A 361 -5.88 17.90 6.19
C ASP A 361 -7.34 17.77 5.74
N GLY A 362 -8.28 18.46 6.38
CA GLY A 362 -9.70 18.37 6.04
C GLY A 362 -10.10 19.04 4.72
N GLU A 363 -9.26 19.89 4.13
CA GLU A 363 -9.60 20.71 2.96
C GLU A 363 -8.44 20.85 1.97
N THR A 364 -7.21 20.75 2.44
CA THR A 364 -6.01 21.04 1.65
C THR A 364 -5.01 19.88 1.65
N ALA A 365 -4.18 19.86 0.63
CA ALA A 365 -3.03 19.00 0.53
C ALA A 365 -1.76 19.86 0.39
N HIS A 366 -0.75 19.56 1.21
CA HIS A 366 0.53 20.28 1.21
C HIS A 366 1.68 19.34 0.93
N MET A 367 2.62 19.78 0.14
CA MET A 367 3.84 19.02 -0.09
C MET A 367 4.92 19.42 0.92
N TYR A 368 5.50 18.41 1.57
CA TYR A 368 6.70 18.55 2.38
C TYR A 368 7.91 18.06 1.61
N VAL A 369 8.93 18.91 1.51
CA VAL A 369 10.21 18.62 0.86
C VAL A 369 11.30 18.73 1.92
N PRO A 370 11.85 17.62 2.43
CA PRO A 370 12.97 17.65 3.38
C PRO A 370 14.17 18.43 2.82
N SER A 371 14.83 19.19 3.68
CA SER A 371 16.02 19.97 3.35
C SER A 371 17.25 19.10 3.11
#